data_d61d9c1d707c39d24549361042d898bc
#
_entry.id   d61d9c1d707c39d24549361042d898bc
#
_cell.length_a   1.000
_cell.length_b   1.000
_cell.length_c   1.000
_cell.angle_alpha   90.00
_cell.angle_beta   90.00
_cell.angle_gamma   90.00
#
_symmetry.space_group_name_H-M   'P 1'
#
loop_
_entity.id
_entity.type
_entity.pdbx_description
1 polymer ?
#
loop_
_entity_poly.entity_id
_entity_poly.type
_entity_poly.pdbx_seq_one_letter_code
_entity_poly.pdbx_strand_id
1 'polypeptide(L)'
;MQIDYNTALSDGLELFRQSKWHKNYNVEDIYRYLIAPIKYNRIRLYYQYGKPIGLVTWCWMSKESGQKFLNNDYYITENDYVSDTKKELWGIELIAPYGNVRQVVNLTKKEYAAVYGRDEKIHWHRLHEP
;
A
#
# COMPACT_ATOMS: atom_id res chain seq x y z
N MET A 1 -15.44 -2.15 1.12
CA MET A 1 -15.69 -3.45 1.78
C MET A 1 -14.42 -4.00 2.34
N GLN A 2 -14.43 -4.44 3.58
CA GLN A 2 -13.24 -4.97 4.23
C GLN A 2 -13.06 -6.45 3.86
N ILE A 3 -11.85 -6.79 3.45
CA ILE A 3 -11.52 -8.17 3.11
C ILE A 3 -11.16 -8.95 4.39
N ASP A 4 -11.42 -10.26 4.38
CA ASP A 4 -11.02 -11.15 5.45
C ASP A 4 -9.50 -11.14 5.65
N TYR A 5 -9.05 -11.16 6.92
CA TYR A 5 -7.63 -11.07 7.26
C TYR A 5 -6.81 -12.19 6.59
N ASN A 6 -7.28 -13.42 6.71
CA ASN A 6 -6.53 -14.56 6.17
C ASN A 6 -6.44 -14.52 4.65
N THR A 7 -7.51 -14.10 3.99
CA THR A 7 -7.52 -13.93 2.53
C THR A 7 -6.57 -12.81 2.12
N ALA A 8 -6.62 -11.67 2.82
CA ALA A 8 -5.74 -10.54 2.51
C ALA A 8 -4.27 -10.93 2.70
N LEU A 9 -3.95 -11.67 3.76
CA LEU A 9 -2.58 -12.11 4.00
C LEU A 9 -2.11 -13.08 2.93
N SER A 10 -2.91 -14.10 2.62
CA SER A 10 -2.58 -15.09 1.61
C SER A 10 -2.38 -14.46 0.23
N ASP A 11 -3.33 -13.65 -0.21
CA ASP A 11 -3.28 -13.01 -1.53
C ASP A 11 -2.20 -11.94 -1.60
N GLY A 12 -2.00 -11.21 -0.51
CA GLY A 12 -0.92 -10.23 -0.42
C GLY A 12 0.45 -10.89 -0.52
N LEU A 13 0.66 -12.01 0.19
CA LEU A 13 1.91 -12.76 0.11
C LEU A 13 2.15 -13.28 -1.30
N GLU A 14 1.10 -13.74 -1.99
CA GLU A 14 1.24 -14.18 -3.39
C GLU A 14 1.71 -13.04 -4.28
N LEU A 15 1.16 -11.85 -4.12
CA LEU A 15 1.58 -10.68 -4.89
C LEU A 15 3.02 -10.26 -4.54
N PHE A 16 3.38 -10.32 -3.26
CA PHE A 16 4.75 -10.04 -2.84
C PHE A 16 5.72 -11.03 -3.49
N ARG A 17 5.34 -12.30 -3.51
CA ARG A 17 6.17 -13.36 -4.12
C ARG A 17 6.39 -13.13 -5.61
N GLN A 18 5.39 -12.61 -6.32
CA GLN A 18 5.48 -12.34 -7.75
C GLN A 18 6.18 -11.02 -8.06
N SER A 19 6.39 -10.17 -7.08
CA SER A 19 7.01 -8.88 -7.28
C SER A 19 8.53 -8.98 -7.21
N LYS A 20 9.20 -8.49 -8.25
CA LYS A 20 10.65 -8.45 -8.32
C LYS A 20 11.28 -7.78 -7.11
N TRP A 21 10.65 -6.72 -6.61
CA TRP A 21 11.19 -5.89 -5.54
C TRP A 21 10.82 -6.39 -4.14
N HIS A 22 9.77 -7.22 -4.03
CA HIS A 22 9.21 -7.61 -2.74
C HIS A 22 9.46 -9.07 -2.38
N LYS A 23 9.83 -9.91 -3.34
CA LYS A 23 9.98 -11.36 -3.11
C LYS A 23 11.06 -11.70 -2.08
N ASN A 24 11.99 -10.77 -1.82
CA ASN A 24 13.07 -10.97 -0.87
C ASN A 24 12.84 -10.26 0.47
N TYR A 25 11.63 -9.75 0.71
CA TYR A 25 11.30 -9.15 1.99
C TYR A 25 11.45 -10.19 3.10
N ASN A 26 12.07 -9.79 4.21
CA ASN A 26 12.18 -10.63 5.40
C ASN A 26 10.88 -10.57 6.22
N VAL A 27 10.84 -11.31 7.33
CA VAL A 27 9.67 -11.36 8.19
C VAL A 27 9.30 -9.97 8.74
N GLU A 28 10.29 -9.19 9.11
CA GLU A 28 10.07 -7.82 9.61
C GLU A 28 9.43 -6.92 8.54
N ASP A 29 9.92 -7.02 7.30
CA ASP A 29 9.35 -6.27 6.18
C ASP A 29 7.91 -6.69 5.90
N ILE A 30 7.63 -8.00 5.94
CA ILE A 30 6.28 -8.52 5.74
C ILE A 30 5.36 -7.97 6.82
N TYR A 31 5.80 -7.96 8.07
CA TYR A 31 4.99 -7.38 9.13
C TYR A 31 4.70 -5.91 8.87
N ARG A 32 5.73 -5.14 8.60
CA ARG A 32 5.63 -3.67 8.44
C ARG A 32 4.81 -3.27 7.22
N TYR A 33 4.99 -3.97 6.10
CA TYR A 33 4.44 -3.53 4.81
C TYR A 33 3.25 -4.33 4.32
N LEU A 34 2.90 -5.42 4.98
CA LEU A 34 1.71 -6.20 4.64
C LEU A 34 0.81 -6.43 5.83
N ILE A 35 1.32 -7.01 6.92
CA ILE A 35 0.49 -7.38 8.06
C ILE A 35 -0.10 -6.15 8.75
N ALA A 36 0.72 -5.14 9.02
CA ALA A 36 0.25 -3.93 9.67
C ALA A 36 -0.84 -3.21 8.87
N PRO A 37 -0.67 -2.96 7.55
CA PRO A 37 -1.76 -2.37 6.79
C PRO A 37 -3.03 -3.21 6.76
N ILE A 38 -2.94 -4.54 6.75
CA ILE A 38 -4.14 -5.39 6.86
C ILE A 38 -4.83 -5.15 8.20
N LYS A 39 -4.07 -5.15 9.26
CA LYS A 39 -4.56 -5.00 10.63
C LYS A 39 -5.36 -3.70 10.82
N TYR A 40 -4.93 -2.63 10.20
CA TYR A 40 -5.59 -1.33 10.30
C TYR A 40 -6.49 -0.99 9.11
N ASN A 41 -6.72 -1.93 8.21
CA ASN A 41 -7.55 -1.75 7.02
C ASN A 41 -7.02 -0.61 6.13
N ARG A 42 -5.71 -0.61 5.89
CA ARG A 42 -5.02 0.35 5.03
C ARG A 42 -4.45 -0.32 3.80
N ILE A 43 -5.20 -1.27 3.26
CA ILE A 43 -4.83 -2.06 2.09
C ILE A 43 -6.05 -2.25 1.21
N ARG A 44 -5.81 -2.30 -0.09
CA ARG A 44 -6.80 -2.81 -1.07
C ARG A 44 -6.11 -3.81 -1.97
N LEU A 45 -6.83 -4.89 -2.22
CA LEU A 45 -6.42 -5.92 -3.17
C LEU A 45 -7.38 -5.87 -4.35
N TYR A 46 -6.84 -6.02 -5.53
CA TYR A 46 -7.62 -6.01 -6.76
C TYR A 46 -7.57 -7.38 -7.41
N TYR A 47 -8.69 -7.81 -7.98
CA TYR A 47 -8.85 -9.15 -8.49
C TYR A 47 -9.34 -9.13 -9.93
N GLN A 48 -8.93 -10.15 -10.68
CA GLN A 48 -9.46 -10.42 -12.00
C GLN A 48 -9.63 -11.93 -12.13
N TYR A 49 -10.84 -12.36 -12.47
CA TYR A 49 -11.18 -13.80 -12.57
C TYR A 49 -10.82 -14.57 -11.29
N GLY A 50 -11.06 -13.96 -10.15
CA GLY A 50 -10.79 -14.58 -8.85
C GLY A 50 -9.33 -14.61 -8.43
N LYS A 51 -8.43 -14.05 -9.24
CA LYS A 51 -7.00 -14.03 -8.97
C LYS A 51 -6.56 -12.64 -8.53
N PRO A 52 -5.73 -12.52 -7.47
CA PRO A 52 -5.19 -11.20 -7.10
C PRO A 52 -4.24 -10.69 -8.19
N ILE A 53 -4.47 -9.46 -8.64
CA ILE A 53 -3.67 -8.84 -9.70
C ILE A 53 -2.91 -7.61 -9.22
N GLY A 54 -3.22 -7.11 -8.05
CA GLY A 54 -2.52 -5.95 -7.52
C GLY A 54 -2.93 -5.64 -6.10
N LEU A 55 -2.10 -4.87 -5.42
CA LEU A 55 -2.44 -4.32 -4.13
C LEU A 55 -1.86 -2.93 -3.98
N VAL A 56 -2.47 -2.16 -3.08
CA VAL A 56 -1.97 -0.87 -2.64
C VAL A 56 -2.13 -0.79 -1.13
N THR A 57 -1.16 -0.19 -0.48
CA THR A 57 -1.25 0.15 0.95
C THR A 57 -1.01 1.64 1.12
N TRP A 58 -1.49 2.20 2.22
CA TRP A 58 -1.34 3.62 2.51
C TRP A 58 -1.24 3.86 4.01
N CYS A 59 -0.71 5.02 4.37
CA CYS A 59 -0.65 5.46 5.74
C CYS A 59 -0.73 6.99 5.80
N TRP A 60 -0.69 7.51 7.01
CA TRP A 60 -0.74 8.95 7.27
C TRP A 60 0.56 9.36 7.92
N MET A 61 1.22 10.38 7.36
CA MET A 61 2.48 10.88 7.91
C MET A 61 2.45 12.38 7.96
N SER A 62 3.14 12.96 8.96
CA SER A 62 3.39 14.39 8.98
C SER A 62 4.24 14.78 7.77
N LYS A 63 4.21 16.04 7.39
CA LYS A 63 5.04 16.55 6.32
C LYS A 63 6.52 16.24 6.56
N GLU A 64 6.96 16.38 7.81
CA GLU A 64 8.34 16.09 8.20
C GLU A 64 8.69 14.60 8.01
N SER A 65 7.86 13.70 8.52
CA SER A 65 8.08 12.25 8.35
C SER A 65 8.04 11.85 6.88
N GLY A 66 7.10 12.41 6.12
CA GLY A 66 7.01 12.16 4.68
C GLY A 66 8.28 12.57 3.95
N GLN A 67 8.86 13.72 4.30
CA GLN A 67 10.10 14.18 3.68
C GLN A 67 11.26 13.25 4.02
N LYS A 68 11.35 12.78 5.26
CA LYS A 68 12.35 11.79 5.66
C LYS A 68 12.15 10.46 4.92
N PHE A 69 10.91 10.06 4.73
CA PHE A 69 10.58 8.84 3.98
C PHE A 69 11.07 8.96 2.53
N LEU A 70 10.85 10.10 1.89
CA LEU A 70 11.36 10.36 0.53
C LEU A 70 12.88 10.25 0.45
N ASN A 71 13.57 10.61 1.52
CA ASN A 71 15.03 10.57 1.59
C ASN A 71 15.56 9.22 2.11
N ASN A 72 14.70 8.24 2.30
CA ASN A 72 15.05 6.91 2.85
C ASN A 72 15.58 6.97 4.29
N ASP A 73 15.16 7.99 5.05
CA ASP A 73 15.58 8.20 6.44
C ASP A 73 14.46 7.95 7.43
N TYR A 74 13.41 7.25 7.01
CA TYR A 74 12.27 6.98 7.87
C TYR A 74 11.74 5.58 7.60
N TYR A 75 11.57 4.80 8.66
CA TYR A 75 10.90 3.52 8.60
C TYR A 75 9.44 3.69 8.99
N ILE A 76 8.53 3.21 8.14
CA ILE A 76 7.11 3.19 8.45
C ILE A 76 6.90 2.34 9.70
N THR A 77 6.11 2.86 10.64
CA THR A 77 5.76 2.15 11.87
C THR A 77 4.31 1.74 11.85
N GLU A 78 3.94 0.83 12.73
CA GLU A 78 2.55 0.41 12.87
C GLU A 78 1.64 1.60 13.16
N ASN A 79 2.11 2.55 13.95
CA ASN A 79 1.34 3.75 14.29
C ASN A 79 1.01 4.64 13.09
N ASP A 80 1.81 4.60 12.04
CA ASP A 80 1.54 5.39 10.83
C ASP A 80 0.28 4.92 10.10
N TYR A 81 -0.13 3.68 10.30
CA TYR A 81 -1.34 3.14 9.68
C TYR A 81 -2.62 3.53 10.44
N VAL A 82 -2.48 4.09 11.63
CA VAL A 82 -3.64 4.63 12.36
C VAL A 82 -4.08 5.91 11.68
N SER A 83 -5.39 6.02 11.42
CA SER A 83 -5.91 7.17 10.69
C SER A 83 -5.72 8.48 11.45
N ASP A 84 -5.14 9.47 10.78
CA ASP A 84 -5.04 10.82 11.27
C ASP A 84 -5.16 11.77 10.09
N THR A 85 -6.37 12.26 9.86
CA THR A 85 -6.69 13.10 8.71
C THR A 85 -6.03 14.50 8.76
N LYS A 86 -5.35 14.85 9.86
CA LYS A 86 -4.57 16.08 9.95
C LYS A 86 -3.19 15.93 9.33
N LYS A 87 -2.79 14.69 9.02
CA LYS A 87 -1.52 14.39 8.37
C LYS A 87 -1.74 14.16 6.88
N GLU A 88 -0.64 14.04 6.17
CA GLU A 88 -0.67 13.77 4.73
C GLU A 88 -0.91 12.28 4.46
N LEU A 89 -1.64 12.00 3.39
CA LEU A 89 -1.92 10.64 2.93
C LEU A 89 -0.77 10.18 2.02
N TRP A 90 -0.17 9.05 2.36
CA TRP A 90 0.96 8.49 1.62
C TRP A 90 0.62 7.09 1.14
N GLY A 91 0.78 6.86 -0.18
CA GLY A 91 0.81 5.51 -0.72
C GLY A 91 2.16 4.90 -0.42
N ILE A 92 2.17 3.70 0.15
CA ILE A 92 3.39 3.05 0.62
C ILE A 92 3.83 1.95 -0.33
N GLU A 93 2.96 0.96 -0.59
CA GLU A 93 3.25 -0.11 -1.52
C GLU A 93 2.22 -0.09 -2.65
N LEU A 94 2.70 -0.26 -3.86
CA LEU A 94 1.86 -0.52 -5.02
C LEU A 94 2.49 -1.67 -5.77
N ILE A 95 1.82 -2.81 -5.78
CA ILE A 95 2.31 -4.02 -6.42
C ILE A 95 1.36 -4.41 -7.53
N ALA A 96 1.87 -4.48 -8.73
CA ALA A 96 1.13 -4.87 -9.93
C ALA A 96 2.08 -5.68 -10.82
N PRO A 97 2.32 -6.97 -10.47
CA PRO A 97 3.44 -7.73 -11.05
C PRO A 97 3.19 -8.28 -12.44
N TYR A 98 1.98 -8.08 -12.99
CA TYR A 98 1.59 -8.70 -14.26
C TYR A 98 1.49 -7.70 -15.41
N GLY A 99 2.26 -6.62 -15.35
CA GLY A 99 2.24 -5.59 -16.40
C GLY A 99 1.01 -4.68 -16.35
N ASN A 100 0.34 -4.63 -15.21
CA ASN A 100 -0.94 -3.97 -15.03
C ASN A 100 -0.88 -2.75 -14.08
N VAL A 101 0.27 -2.10 -14.00
CA VAL A 101 0.49 -0.97 -13.06
C VAL A 101 -0.55 0.14 -13.29
N ARG A 102 -0.79 0.51 -14.55
CA ARG A 102 -1.74 1.58 -14.87
C ARG A 102 -3.15 1.24 -14.42
N GLN A 103 -3.57 -0.01 -14.59
CA GLN A 103 -4.87 -0.50 -14.14
C GLN A 103 -5.01 -0.35 -12.62
N VAL A 104 -4.00 -0.80 -11.87
CA VAL A 104 -4.00 -0.72 -10.40
C VAL A 104 -3.99 0.73 -9.94
N VAL A 105 -3.19 1.59 -10.56
CA VAL A 105 -3.15 3.03 -10.24
C VAL A 105 -4.53 3.66 -10.44
N ASN A 106 -5.19 3.36 -11.55
CA ASN A 106 -6.51 3.93 -11.84
C ASN A 106 -7.57 3.45 -10.84
N LEU A 107 -7.54 2.18 -10.48
CA LEU A 107 -8.43 1.63 -9.45
C LEU A 107 -8.19 2.29 -8.10
N THR A 108 -6.93 2.51 -7.74
CA THR A 108 -6.54 3.18 -6.50
C THR A 108 -7.05 4.62 -6.44
N LYS A 109 -6.92 5.37 -7.54
CA LYS A 109 -7.42 6.75 -7.61
C LYS A 109 -8.93 6.81 -7.42
N LYS A 110 -9.66 5.88 -8.02
CA LYS A 110 -11.12 5.81 -7.84
C LYS A 110 -11.49 5.50 -6.39
N GLU A 111 -10.78 4.58 -5.77
CA GLU A 111 -11.02 4.19 -4.39
C GLU A 111 -10.81 5.36 -3.44
N TYR A 112 -9.70 6.08 -3.59
CA TYR A 112 -9.39 7.23 -2.74
C TYR A 112 -10.37 8.38 -2.94
N ALA A 113 -10.77 8.63 -4.18
CA ALA A 113 -11.78 9.66 -4.47
C ALA A 113 -13.11 9.33 -3.80
N ALA A 114 -13.48 8.05 -3.73
CA ALA A 114 -14.72 7.61 -3.08
C ALA A 114 -14.64 7.70 -1.56
N VAL A 115 -13.48 7.39 -0.98
CA VAL A 115 -13.33 7.29 0.49
C VAL A 115 -12.96 8.64 1.12
N TYR A 116 -12.05 9.39 0.50
CA TYR A 116 -11.45 10.60 1.11
C TYR A 116 -11.83 11.90 0.42
N GLY A 117 -12.56 11.83 -0.70
CA GLY A 117 -12.91 13.01 -1.47
C GLY A 117 -11.92 13.28 -2.59
N ARG A 118 -12.35 14.08 -3.58
CA ARG A 118 -11.58 14.30 -4.80
C ARG A 118 -10.34 15.16 -4.62
N ASP A 119 -10.35 15.99 -3.58
CA ASP A 119 -9.26 16.92 -3.32
C ASP A 119 -8.14 16.32 -2.49
N GLU A 120 -8.31 15.07 -2.04
CA GLU A 120 -7.29 14.42 -1.24
C GLU A 120 -6.09 14.08 -2.12
N LYS A 121 -4.95 14.67 -1.80
CA LYS A 121 -3.71 14.41 -2.52
C LYS A 121 -3.00 13.22 -1.90
N ILE A 122 -2.56 12.29 -2.75
CA ILE A 122 -1.79 11.12 -2.33
C ILE A 122 -0.34 11.37 -2.69
N HIS A 123 0.54 11.26 -1.71
CA HIS A 123 1.98 11.34 -1.90
C HIS A 123 2.56 9.94 -2.10
N TRP A 124 3.54 9.81 -2.96
CA TRP A 124 4.18 8.53 -3.26
C TRP A 124 5.68 8.62 -3.19
N HIS A 125 6.31 7.53 -2.78
CA HIS A 125 7.74 7.34 -2.91
C HIS A 125 7.98 6.29 -4.00
N ARG A 126 8.81 6.62 -4.99
CA ARG A 126 9.02 5.76 -6.16
C ARG A 126 10.33 4.97 -6.05
N LEU A 127 10.46 4.21 -4.96
CA LEU A 127 11.64 3.39 -4.72
C LEU A 127 11.84 2.27 -5.74
N HIS A 128 10.75 1.80 -6.32
CA HIS A 128 10.75 0.60 -7.16
C HIS A 128 10.43 0.91 -8.61
N GLU A 129 10.73 2.10 -9.07
CA GLU A 129 10.59 2.40 -10.48
C GLU A 129 11.59 1.58 -11.29
N PRO A 130 11.13 0.99 -12.39
CA PRO A 130 12.04 0.28 -13.29
C PRO A 130 13.02 1.21 -13.96
#